data_298a0a6dbd09266bda6094051922a7ef
#
_entry.id   298a0a6dbd09266bda6094051922a7ef
#
_cell.length_a   1.000
_cell.length_b   1.000
_cell.length_c   1.000
_cell.angle_alpha   90.00
_cell.angle_beta   90.00
_cell.angle_gamma   90.00
#
_symmetry.space_group_name_H-M   'P 1'
#
loop_
_entity.id
_entity.type
_entity.pdbx_description
1 polymer ?
#
loop_
_entity_poly.entity_id
_entity_poly.type
_entity_poly.pdbx_seq_one_letter_code
_entity_poly.pdbx_strand_id
1 'polypeptide(L)'
;YGQDRYEFYYNATGTHQILEDVKNRICELGVIYLSAENEAALGKVLEEYGLVFVPMFYARPHVFLQKDHPLAGKARVTLDDLAPYPRLIFVQGAYEAVYYAEELFSAVPADREIRVNDRGAVVNFMLGLNAYTISSGIFPKYLNGERIVAVPLAEQARMQIGYVLPEKQELSP
;
A
#
# COMPACT_ATOMS: atom_id res chain seq x y z
N TYR A 1 -26.11 5.78 2.94
CA TYR A 1 -26.18 4.77 4.00
C TYR A 1 -27.61 4.77 4.54
N GLY A 2 -28.45 3.85 4.06
CA GLY A 2 -29.89 3.85 4.35
C GLY A 2 -30.34 2.92 5.47
N GLN A 3 -29.43 2.44 6.32
CA GLN A 3 -29.77 1.56 7.42
C GLN A 3 -29.46 2.23 8.76
N ASP A 4 -30.42 2.17 9.67
CA ASP A 4 -30.28 2.73 11.04
C ASP A 4 -29.29 1.94 11.93
N ARG A 5 -28.86 0.74 11.48
CA ARG A 5 -27.88 -0.11 12.17
C ARG A 5 -26.98 -0.79 11.15
N TYR A 6 -25.65 -0.68 11.33
CA TYR A 6 -24.65 -1.43 10.60
C TYR A 6 -23.47 -1.76 11.52
N GLU A 7 -22.77 -2.84 11.21
CA GLU A 7 -21.51 -3.23 11.84
C GLU A 7 -20.43 -3.27 10.77
N PHE A 8 -19.34 -2.55 11.00
CA PHE A 8 -18.18 -2.52 10.14
C PHE A 8 -17.01 -3.23 10.79
N TYR A 9 -16.50 -4.25 10.12
CA TYR A 9 -15.24 -4.86 10.46
C TYR A 9 -14.16 -4.36 9.51
N TYR A 10 -13.13 -3.68 10.04
CA TYR A 10 -12.00 -3.19 9.28
C TYR A 10 -10.70 -3.79 9.80
N ASN A 11 -9.96 -4.52 8.92
CA ASN A 11 -8.67 -5.11 9.24
C ASN A 11 -7.58 -4.51 8.33
N ALA A 12 -6.61 -3.79 8.92
CA ALA A 12 -5.45 -3.27 8.21
C ALA A 12 -4.30 -4.27 8.33
N THR A 13 -4.11 -5.10 7.31
CA THR A 13 -3.14 -6.19 7.30
C THR A 13 -2.40 -6.26 5.96
N GLY A 14 -1.41 -7.15 5.83
CA GLY A 14 -0.65 -7.34 4.61
C GLY A 14 -1.45 -8.00 3.48
N THR A 15 -1.02 -7.83 2.25
CA THR A 15 -1.71 -8.28 1.03
C THR A 15 -2.06 -9.77 1.07
N HIS A 16 -1.13 -10.64 1.50
CA HIS A 16 -1.41 -12.07 1.61
C HIS A 16 -2.58 -12.35 2.57
N GLN A 17 -2.57 -11.74 3.75
CA GLN A 17 -3.63 -11.94 4.74
C GLN A 17 -4.98 -11.38 4.24
N ILE A 18 -4.97 -10.26 3.50
CA ILE A 18 -6.19 -9.75 2.85
C ILE A 18 -6.81 -10.81 1.95
N LEU A 19 -6.00 -11.46 1.09
CA LEU A 19 -6.48 -12.48 0.17
C LEU A 19 -7.02 -13.71 0.91
N GLU A 20 -6.33 -14.15 1.97
CA GLU A 20 -6.80 -15.25 2.83
C GLU A 20 -8.11 -14.92 3.54
N ASP A 21 -8.23 -13.70 4.10
CA ASP A 21 -9.45 -13.26 4.80
C ASP A 21 -10.66 -13.22 3.87
N VAL A 22 -10.48 -12.75 2.64
CA VAL A 22 -11.55 -12.74 1.62
C VAL A 22 -11.89 -14.15 1.15
N LYS A 23 -10.90 -14.99 0.84
CA LYS A 23 -11.09 -16.39 0.47
C LYS A 23 -11.87 -17.16 1.52
N ASN A 24 -11.52 -16.96 2.79
CA ASN A 24 -12.15 -17.62 3.93
C ASN A 24 -13.44 -16.92 4.42
N ARG A 25 -13.90 -15.89 3.73
CA ARG A 25 -15.11 -15.11 4.06
C ARG A 25 -15.09 -14.46 5.44
N ILE A 26 -13.89 -14.15 5.96
CA ILE A 26 -13.69 -13.35 7.17
C ILE A 26 -13.99 -11.89 6.85
N CYS A 27 -13.56 -11.43 5.67
CA CYS A 27 -13.92 -10.15 5.09
C CYS A 27 -14.74 -10.36 3.81
N GLU A 28 -15.68 -9.46 3.53
CA GLU A 28 -16.51 -9.49 2.32
C GLU A 28 -15.71 -9.08 1.08
N LEU A 29 -14.80 -8.11 1.26
CA LEU A 29 -13.88 -7.64 0.24
C LEU A 29 -12.52 -7.25 0.84
N GLY A 30 -11.50 -7.21 -0.01
CA GLY A 30 -10.16 -6.73 0.34
C GLY A 30 -9.69 -5.67 -0.66
N VAL A 31 -9.02 -4.63 -0.20
CA VAL A 31 -8.44 -3.61 -1.08
C VAL A 31 -6.97 -3.90 -1.28
N ILE A 32 -6.55 -4.05 -2.54
CA ILE A 32 -5.16 -4.27 -2.94
C ILE A 32 -4.82 -3.40 -4.15
N TYR A 33 -3.57 -3.43 -4.58
CA TYR A 33 -3.18 -2.86 -5.86
C TYR A 33 -2.48 -3.90 -6.75
N LEU A 34 -2.60 -3.72 -8.07
CA LEU A 34 -1.82 -4.41 -9.08
C LEU A 34 -0.87 -3.43 -9.77
N SER A 35 0.29 -3.91 -10.16
CA SER A 35 1.30 -3.20 -10.92
C SER A 35 2.00 -4.18 -11.88
N ALA A 36 2.81 -3.69 -12.80
CA ALA A 36 3.61 -4.55 -13.67
C ALA A 36 4.54 -5.51 -12.90
N GLU A 37 4.88 -5.18 -11.65
CA GLU A 37 5.77 -6.00 -10.81
C GLU A 37 5.05 -7.20 -10.17
N ASN A 38 3.75 -7.09 -9.89
CA ASN A 38 3.01 -8.09 -9.10
C ASN A 38 1.81 -8.72 -9.80
N GLU A 39 1.27 -8.12 -10.87
CA GLU A 39 0.00 -8.55 -11.48
C GLU A 39 0.02 -10.00 -11.96
N ALA A 40 1.15 -10.48 -12.53
CA ALA A 40 1.26 -11.84 -13.01
C ALA A 40 1.26 -12.87 -11.87
N ALA A 41 1.91 -12.56 -10.75
CA ALA A 41 1.98 -13.45 -9.59
C ALA A 41 0.66 -13.41 -8.80
N LEU A 42 0.15 -12.21 -8.50
CA LEU A 42 -1.13 -12.06 -7.79
C LEU A 42 -2.31 -12.60 -8.62
N GLY A 43 -2.28 -12.46 -9.95
CA GLY A 43 -3.31 -13.04 -10.82
C GLY A 43 -3.44 -14.56 -10.65
N LYS A 44 -2.33 -15.28 -10.54
CA LYS A 44 -2.34 -16.72 -10.26
C LYS A 44 -2.92 -17.05 -8.88
N VAL A 45 -2.56 -16.27 -7.87
CA VAL A 45 -3.09 -16.44 -6.50
C VAL A 45 -4.59 -16.18 -6.47
N LEU A 46 -5.06 -15.14 -7.17
CA LEU A 46 -6.49 -14.83 -7.27
C LEU A 46 -7.26 -15.96 -7.93
N GLU A 47 -6.74 -16.50 -9.05
CA GLU A 47 -7.34 -17.65 -9.74
C GLU A 47 -7.38 -18.89 -8.82
N GLU A 48 -6.27 -19.23 -8.14
CA GLU A 48 -6.21 -20.35 -7.20
C GLU A 48 -7.21 -20.21 -6.05
N TYR A 49 -7.43 -18.98 -5.57
CA TYR A 49 -8.32 -18.68 -4.45
C TYR A 49 -9.79 -18.49 -4.90
N GLY A 50 -10.08 -18.49 -6.20
CA GLY A 50 -11.41 -18.22 -6.74
C GLY A 50 -11.87 -16.79 -6.47
N LEU A 51 -10.92 -15.84 -6.49
CA LEU A 51 -11.15 -14.42 -6.28
C LEU A 51 -11.06 -13.66 -7.59
N VAL A 52 -11.80 -12.57 -7.69
CA VAL A 52 -11.72 -11.61 -8.80
C VAL A 52 -11.24 -10.26 -8.31
N PHE A 53 -10.42 -9.60 -9.11
CA PHE A 53 -10.00 -8.21 -8.87
C PHE A 53 -10.87 -7.26 -9.68
N VAL A 54 -11.48 -6.32 -9.00
CA VAL A 54 -12.30 -5.27 -9.62
C VAL A 54 -11.54 -3.94 -9.52
N PRO A 55 -11.10 -3.37 -10.64
CA PRO A 55 -10.35 -2.13 -10.65
C PRO A 55 -11.24 -0.94 -10.28
N MET A 56 -10.71 -0.01 -9.48
CA MET A 56 -11.36 1.25 -9.14
C MET A 56 -10.72 2.44 -9.85
N PHE A 57 -9.40 2.61 -9.69
CA PHE A 57 -8.68 3.72 -10.30
C PHE A 57 -7.17 3.44 -10.42
N TYR A 58 -6.49 4.28 -11.18
CA TYR A 58 -5.03 4.27 -11.30
C TYR A 58 -4.41 5.39 -10.47
N ALA A 59 -3.33 5.06 -9.77
CA ALA A 59 -2.49 6.02 -9.08
C ALA A 59 -1.06 5.99 -9.64
N ARG A 60 -0.36 7.11 -9.51
CA ARG A 60 1.08 7.19 -9.76
C ARG A 60 1.82 7.09 -8.44
N PRO A 61 3.03 6.49 -8.39
CA PRO A 61 3.79 6.42 -7.16
C PRO A 61 4.20 7.80 -6.67
N HIS A 62 4.08 7.99 -5.37
CA HIS A 62 4.56 9.13 -4.62
C HIS A 62 5.37 8.65 -3.44
N VAL A 63 6.32 9.47 -3.05
CA VAL A 63 7.07 9.27 -1.82
C VAL A 63 6.39 10.05 -0.70
N PHE A 64 6.08 9.38 0.39
CA PHE A 64 5.61 10.04 1.60
C PHE A 64 6.79 10.42 2.48
N LEU A 65 6.86 11.68 2.84
CA LEU A 65 7.93 12.32 3.60
C LEU A 65 7.33 13.19 4.70
N GLN A 66 8.07 13.40 5.79
CA GLN A 66 7.72 14.50 6.68
C GLN A 66 7.87 15.86 5.95
N LYS A 67 7.06 16.85 6.32
CA LYS A 67 7.01 18.16 5.65
C LYS A 67 8.34 18.92 5.64
N ASP A 68 9.16 18.70 6.69
CA ASP A 68 10.45 19.36 6.86
C ASP A 68 11.63 18.50 6.29
N HIS A 69 11.33 17.42 5.59
CA HIS A 69 12.32 16.57 4.93
C HIS A 69 13.04 17.35 3.82
N PRO A 70 14.38 17.18 3.63
CA PRO A 70 15.12 17.89 2.59
C PRO A 70 14.57 17.77 1.16
N LEU A 71 13.86 16.69 0.88
CA LEU A 71 13.25 16.44 -0.44
C LEU A 71 11.78 16.90 -0.54
N ALA A 72 11.15 17.33 0.56
CA ALA A 72 9.71 17.66 0.60
C ALA A 72 9.31 18.82 -0.33
N GLY A 73 10.23 19.74 -0.60
CA GLY A 73 10.02 20.89 -1.50
C GLY A 73 10.31 20.60 -2.98
N LYS A 74 10.77 19.40 -3.34
CA LYS A 74 11.03 19.06 -4.74
C LYS A 74 9.72 18.85 -5.50
N ALA A 75 9.68 19.27 -6.75
CA ALA A 75 8.55 18.99 -7.66
C ALA A 75 8.44 17.47 -7.98
N ARG A 76 9.56 16.75 -7.88
CA ARG A 76 9.68 15.31 -8.15
C ARG A 76 10.96 14.78 -7.53
N VAL A 77 10.97 13.51 -7.08
CA VAL A 77 12.15 12.80 -6.56
C VAL A 77 12.42 11.54 -7.35
N THR A 78 13.69 11.10 -7.40
CA THR A 78 14.12 9.83 -7.99
C THR A 78 14.46 8.83 -6.89
N LEU A 79 14.60 7.54 -7.23
CA LEU A 79 15.12 6.53 -6.30
C LEU A 79 16.54 6.87 -5.82
N ASP A 80 17.37 7.47 -6.68
CA ASP A 80 18.72 7.92 -6.31
C ASP A 80 18.69 9.05 -5.29
N ASP A 81 17.75 10.00 -5.39
CA ASP A 81 17.54 11.04 -4.38
C ASP A 81 17.22 10.45 -3.00
N LEU A 82 16.56 9.29 -2.98
CA LEU A 82 16.10 8.62 -1.76
C LEU A 82 17.17 7.74 -1.10
N ALA A 83 18.21 7.34 -1.83
CA ALA A 83 19.25 6.43 -1.35
C ALA A 83 19.88 6.82 0.01
N PRO A 84 20.10 8.11 0.34
CA PRO A 84 20.65 8.51 1.65
C PRO A 84 19.71 8.30 2.84
N TYR A 85 18.40 8.07 2.59
CA TYR A 85 17.35 8.05 3.63
C TYR A 85 16.85 6.64 3.91
N PRO A 86 16.43 6.32 5.14
CA PRO A 86 15.87 5.01 5.46
C PRO A 86 14.54 4.77 4.74
N ARG A 87 14.43 3.63 4.04
CA ARG A 87 13.18 3.16 3.46
C ARG A 87 12.36 2.41 4.50
N LEU A 88 11.08 2.73 4.60
CA LEU A 88 10.11 2.01 5.42
C LEU A 88 9.40 0.98 4.54
N ILE A 89 9.35 -0.26 5.01
CA ILE A 89 8.62 -1.38 4.38
C ILE A 89 7.69 -1.99 5.41
N PHE A 90 6.44 -2.21 5.01
CA PHE A 90 5.47 -2.92 5.82
C PHE A 90 5.67 -4.43 5.71
N VAL A 91 5.86 -5.11 6.86
CA VAL A 91 6.13 -6.55 6.90
C VAL A 91 4.86 -7.33 6.57
N GLN A 92 4.97 -8.28 5.65
CA GLN A 92 3.86 -9.14 5.20
C GLN A 92 3.69 -10.42 6.04
N GLY A 93 4.25 -10.45 7.25
CA GLY A 93 4.20 -11.60 8.14
C GLY A 93 5.12 -12.75 7.67
N ALA A 94 4.62 -13.98 7.71
CA ALA A 94 5.39 -15.17 7.31
C ALA A 94 5.57 -15.31 5.79
N TYR A 95 4.87 -14.51 4.98
CA TYR A 95 4.83 -14.61 3.52
C TYR A 95 5.48 -13.36 2.89
N GLU A 96 6.80 -13.27 3.00
CA GLU A 96 7.60 -12.13 2.51
C GLU A 96 7.92 -12.19 1.00
N ALA A 97 7.06 -12.77 0.17
CA ALA A 97 7.27 -12.72 -1.27
C ALA A 97 7.09 -11.27 -1.78
N VAL A 98 8.01 -10.83 -2.63
CA VAL A 98 8.05 -9.45 -3.15
C VAL A 98 6.73 -9.00 -3.78
N TYR A 99 6.01 -9.91 -4.44
CA TYR A 99 4.72 -9.60 -5.07
C TYR A 99 3.57 -9.33 -4.08
N TYR A 100 3.76 -9.61 -2.78
CA TYR A 100 2.83 -9.20 -1.72
C TYR A 100 3.18 -7.84 -1.12
N ALA A 101 4.33 -7.26 -1.46
CA ALA A 101 4.75 -5.97 -0.90
C ALA A 101 3.71 -4.87 -1.19
N GLU A 102 3.49 -4.03 -0.19
CA GLU A 102 2.57 -2.89 -0.31
C GLU A 102 3.23 -1.69 -0.97
N GLU A 103 4.55 -1.64 -0.94
CA GLU A 103 5.35 -0.59 -1.52
C GLU A 103 5.86 -0.98 -2.90
N LEU A 104 5.69 -0.09 -3.87
CA LEU A 104 6.35 -0.20 -5.17
C LEU A 104 7.88 -0.14 -5.00
N PHE A 105 8.59 -0.80 -5.92
CA PHE A 105 10.05 -0.84 -5.92
C PHE A 105 10.66 -1.51 -4.67
N SER A 106 9.88 -2.33 -3.95
CA SER A 106 10.39 -3.08 -2.79
C SER A 106 11.50 -4.07 -3.15
N ALA A 107 11.53 -4.55 -4.40
CA ALA A 107 12.60 -5.39 -4.94
C ALA A 107 13.92 -4.63 -5.20
N VAL A 108 13.90 -3.31 -5.30
CA VAL A 108 15.11 -2.50 -5.49
C VAL A 108 15.87 -2.46 -4.17
N PRO A 109 17.16 -2.87 -4.12
CA PRO A 109 17.94 -2.81 -2.89
C PRO A 109 17.99 -1.40 -2.32
N ALA A 110 17.96 -1.29 -1.00
CA ALA A 110 18.19 -0.06 -0.26
C ALA A 110 19.22 -0.30 0.84
N ASP A 111 20.21 0.62 0.98
CA ASP A 111 21.25 0.49 2.00
C ASP A 111 20.72 0.63 3.43
N ARG A 112 19.59 1.34 3.57
CA ARG A 112 18.93 1.59 4.86
C ARG A 112 17.47 1.23 4.76
N GLU A 113 17.05 0.20 5.48
CA GLU A 113 15.69 -0.28 5.50
C GLU A 113 15.20 -0.48 6.93
N ILE A 114 13.99 -0.03 7.19
CA ILE A 114 13.29 -0.21 8.45
C ILE A 114 12.02 -1.00 8.17
N ARG A 115 11.92 -2.20 8.71
CA ARG A 115 10.75 -3.07 8.57
C ARG A 115 9.80 -2.85 9.73
N VAL A 116 8.54 -2.58 9.43
CA VAL A 116 7.50 -2.28 10.41
C VAL A 116 6.29 -3.19 10.20
N ASN A 117 5.59 -3.51 11.25
CA ASN A 117 4.35 -4.29 11.25
C ASN A 117 3.17 -3.51 11.87
N ASP A 118 3.37 -2.24 12.13
CA ASP A 118 2.37 -1.33 12.70
C ASP A 118 2.31 -0.04 11.90
N ARG A 119 1.09 0.38 11.52
CA ARG A 119 0.86 1.57 10.69
C ARG A 119 1.22 2.86 11.41
N GLY A 120 1.05 2.94 12.73
CA GLY A 120 1.45 4.08 13.52
C GLY A 120 2.98 4.22 13.56
N ALA A 121 3.72 3.12 13.61
CA ALA A 121 5.17 3.11 13.57
C ALA A 121 5.71 3.72 12.26
N VAL A 122 5.06 3.49 11.11
CA VAL A 122 5.43 4.11 9.82
C VAL A 122 5.50 5.63 9.95
N VAL A 123 4.46 6.25 10.51
CA VAL A 123 4.40 7.71 10.69
C VAL A 123 5.48 8.19 11.66
N ASN A 124 5.67 7.48 12.78
CA ASN A 124 6.66 7.83 13.79
C ASN A 124 8.10 7.81 13.24
N PHE A 125 8.46 6.79 12.45
CA PHE A 125 9.78 6.71 11.82
C PHE A 125 9.97 7.74 10.70
N MET A 126 8.93 8.05 9.91
CA MET A 126 8.99 9.15 8.96
C MET A 126 9.31 10.47 9.65
N LEU A 127 8.66 10.77 10.78
CA LEU A 127 8.84 12.01 11.52
C LEU A 127 10.16 12.05 12.28
N GLY A 128 10.62 10.93 12.84
CA GLY A 128 11.79 10.89 13.73
C GLY A 128 13.12 10.66 13.02
N LEU A 129 13.14 10.00 11.87
CA LEU A 129 14.37 9.54 11.20
C LEU A 129 14.51 10.04 9.75
N ASN A 130 13.69 10.94 9.28
CA ASN A 130 13.61 11.31 7.85
C ASN A 130 13.45 10.07 6.95
N ALA A 131 12.73 9.06 7.43
CA ALA A 131 12.45 7.88 6.66
C ALA A 131 11.33 8.15 5.65
N TYR A 132 11.26 7.32 4.60
CA TYR A 132 10.26 7.43 3.55
C TYR A 132 9.58 6.10 3.27
N THR A 133 8.37 6.18 2.68
CA THR A 133 7.72 5.04 2.04
C THR A 133 7.17 5.45 0.68
N ILE A 134 7.00 4.49 -0.25
CA ILE A 134 6.47 4.73 -1.59
C ILE A 134 5.07 4.13 -1.67
N SER A 135 4.08 4.96 -2.04
CA SER A 135 2.69 4.54 -2.15
C SER A 135 1.93 5.36 -3.20
N SER A 136 0.61 5.25 -3.22
CA SER A 136 -0.30 5.84 -4.22
C SER A 136 -0.36 7.37 -4.26
N GLY A 137 0.22 8.06 -3.28
CA GLY A 137 0.06 9.52 -3.12
C GLY A 137 -1.27 9.94 -2.49
N ILE A 138 -2.16 9.00 -2.21
CA ILE A 138 -3.44 9.27 -1.55
C ILE A 138 -3.24 9.20 -0.04
N PHE A 139 -3.29 10.37 0.59
CA PHE A 139 -3.08 10.49 2.03
C PHE A 139 -4.10 11.49 2.60
N PRO A 140 -5.08 11.04 3.37
CA PRO A 140 -6.11 11.92 3.91
C PRO A 140 -5.52 12.95 4.87
N LYS A 141 -5.42 14.20 4.45
CA LYS A 141 -4.85 15.29 5.26
C LYS A 141 -5.57 15.50 6.59
N TYR A 142 -6.89 15.33 6.58
CA TYR A 142 -7.70 15.50 7.80
C TYR A 142 -7.43 14.42 8.88
N LEU A 143 -6.90 13.24 8.51
CA LEU A 143 -6.56 12.19 9.47
C LEU A 143 -5.12 12.32 10.00
N ASN A 144 -4.19 12.80 9.16
CA ASN A 144 -2.77 12.75 9.44
C ASN A 144 -2.14 14.14 9.63
N GLY A 145 -2.96 15.20 9.53
CA GLY A 145 -2.49 16.56 9.60
C GLY A 145 -1.60 16.97 8.43
N GLU A 146 -0.94 18.11 8.57
CA GLU A 146 -0.03 18.64 7.53
C GLU A 146 1.43 18.19 7.72
N ARG A 147 1.68 17.21 8.57
CA ARG A 147 3.05 16.78 8.91
C ARG A 147 3.69 15.88 7.87
N ILE A 148 2.88 15.22 7.05
CA ILE A 148 3.32 14.32 5.96
C ILE A 148 2.93 14.93 4.62
N VAL A 149 3.85 14.89 3.68
CA VAL A 149 3.63 15.34 2.29
C VAL A 149 3.88 14.18 1.34
N ALA A 150 3.19 14.21 0.20
CA ALA A 150 3.40 13.26 -0.91
C ALA A 150 4.12 13.99 -2.04
N VAL A 151 5.33 13.55 -2.37
CA VAL A 151 6.13 14.08 -3.49
C VAL A 151 6.08 13.08 -4.64
N PRO A 152 5.75 13.49 -5.88
CA PRO A 152 5.72 12.58 -7.02
C PRO A 152 7.08 11.89 -7.22
N LEU A 153 7.04 10.56 -7.47
CA LEU A 153 8.22 9.80 -7.88
C LEU A 153 8.46 10.00 -9.38
N ALA A 154 9.71 10.08 -9.80
CA ALA A 154 10.08 10.32 -11.21
C ALA A 154 9.93 9.07 -12.07
N GLU A 155 10.10 7.89 -11.48
CA GLU A 155 10.02 6.60 -12.14
C GLU A 155 8.64 6.34 -12.72
N GLN A 156 8.63 5.80 -13.95
CA GLN A 156 7.39 5.49 -14.67
C GLN A 156 6.80 4.17 -14.16
N ALA A 157 5.87 4.27 -13.21
CA ALA A 157 5.11 3.13 -12.71
C ALA A 157 3.65 3.51 -12.51
N ARG A 158 2.78 2.50 -12.44
CA ARG A 158 1.35 2.65 -12.21
C ARG A 158 0.89 1.64 -11.17
N MET A 159 0.06 2.09 -10.27
CA MET A 159 -0.69 1.25 -9.34
C MET A 159 -2.15 1.23 -9.80
N GLN A 160 -2.67 0.07 -10.14
CA GLN A 160 -4.10 -0.11 -10.33
C GLN A 160 -4.70 -0.52 -8.99
N ILE A 161 -5.35 0.41 -8.33
CA ILE A 161 -6.01 0.15 -7.05
C ILE A 161 -7.39 -0.39 -7.31
N GLY A 162 -7.75 -1.43 -6.59
CA GLY A 162 -9.03 -2.10 -6.71
C GLY A 162 -9.36 -2.91 -5.47
N TYR A 163 -10.45 -3.64 -5.56
CA TYR A 163 -10.84 -4.57 -4.52
C TYR A 163 -10.96 -6.00 -5.06
N VAL A 164 -10.79 -6.95 -4.17
CA VAL A 164 -10.96 -8.37 -4.45
C VAL A 164 -12.16 -8.90 -3.68
N LEU A 165 -12.89 -9.82 -4.31
CA LEU A 165 -14.02 -10.55 -3.72
C LEU A 165 -14.09 -11.95 -4.35
N PRO A 166 -14.82 -12.91 -3.75
CA PRO A 166 -15.07 -14.21 -4.35
C PRO A 166 -15.86 -14.06 -5.67
N GLU A 167 -15.47 -14.82 -6.70
CA GLU A 167 -16.00 -14.73 -8.07
C GLU A 167 -17.55 -14.76 -8.16
N LYS A 168 -18.20 -15.45 -7.22
CA LYS A 168 -19.67 -15.65 -7.22
C LYS A 168 -20.37 -14.89 -6.09
N GLN A 169 -19.76 -13.86 -5.55
CA GLN A 169 -20.34 -13.10 -4.45
C GLN A 169 -20.85 -11.74 -4.92
N GLU A 170 -22.08 -11.41 -4.54
CA GLU A 170 -22.59 -10.05 -4.58
C GLU A 170 -22.25 -9.36 -3.25
N LEU A 171 -21.88 -8.08 -3.33
CA LEU A 171 -21.62 -7.28 -2.14
C LEU A 171 -22.92 -6.99 -1.39
N SER A 172 -22.86 -6.92 -0.08
CA SER A 172 -23.98 -6.48 0.75
C SER A 172 -24.33 -5.02 0.44
N PRO A 173 -25.62 -4.64 0.49
CA PRO A 173 -26.09 -3.30 0.15
C PRO A 173 -25.61 -2.22 1.12
#